data_53224a9ebcf829e17edbcef896b6437f
#
_entry.id   53224a9ebcf829e17edbcef896b6437f
#
_cell.length_a   1.000
_cell.length_b   1.000
_cell.length_c   1.000
_cell.angle_alpha   90.00
_cell.angle_beta   90.00
_cell.angle_gamma   90.00
#
_symmetry.space_group_name_H-M   'P 1'
#
loop_
_entity.id
_entity.type
_entity.pdbx_description
1 polymer ?
#
loop_
_entity_poly.entity_id
_entity_poly.type
_entity_poly.pdbx_seq_one_letter_code
_entity_poly.pdbx_strand_id
1 'polypeptide(L)'
;MNPQKNQGEETSPLFRDLQAEVSSESAPLLQFMLRHAGIIAGVVILFLLVLAGTGIWRWYSGGKNEDARQELARVSMTMQGQERLKALAALADKAPSDVRLSVLLAWAQSALESGDAAVAAEIYAKAAKLDADGALGMAAALGEAGSLLKAGKNAEALTLLQGLEARLPGENRSVQLRQMLAEAAARAGQKDLAAKTYQALAQEVSGLDGDYFRVRAEALVPAAGSAPEKPVQN
;
A
#
# COMPACT_ATOMS: atom_id res chain seq x y z
N MET A 1 -92.78 -2.16 -4.76
CA MET A 1 -92.23 -2.64 -6.02
C MET A 1 -90.87 -2.03 -6.20
N ASN A 2 -89.89 -2.84 -5.96
CA ASN A 2 -88.52 -2.41 -5.98
C ASN A 2 -87.71 -3.52 -6.65
N PRO A 3 -87.01 -3.33 -7.80
CA PRO A 3 -86.05 -4.29 -8.28
C PRO A 3 -84.68 -3.82 -7.85
N GLN A 4 -83.97 -4.67 -7.09
CA GLN A 4 -82.57 -4.56 -6.78
C GLN A 4 -81.76 -4.74 -8.03
N LYS A 5 -80.89 -3.80 -8.25
CA LYS A 5 -79.87 -3.82 -9.31
C LYS A 5 -78.62 -4.49 -8.74
N ASN A 6 -78.41 -5.75 -9.15
CA ASN A 6 -77.15 -6.46 -8.93
C ASN A 6 -76.07 -5.76 -9.77
N GLN A 7 -75.10 -5.14 -9.08
CA GLN A 7 -73.82 -4.77 -9.73
C GLN A 7 -72.89 -5.98 -9.62
N GLY A 8 -72.79 -6.69 -10.71
CA GLY A 8 -71.72 -7.68 -10.87
C GLY A 8 -70.38 -6.98 -10.93
N GLU A 9 -69.49 -7.35 -10.04
CA GLU A 9 -68.08 -6.99 -10.15
C GLU A 9 -67.52 -7.62 -11.43
N GLU A 10 -67.34 -6.80 -12.45
CA GLU A 10 -66.52 -7.15 -13.62
C GLU A 10 -65.06 -7.25 -13.20
N THR A 11 -64.67 -8.40 -12.73
CA THR A 11 -63.25 -8.75 -12.66
C THR A 11 -62.72 -8.76 -14.09
N SER A 12 -61.86 -7.82 -14.43
CA SER A 12 -61.29 -7.66 -15.76
C SER A 12 -60.67 -8.97 -16.22
N PRO A 13 -60.85 -9.33 -17.53
CA PRO A 13 -60.37 -10.61 -18.10
C PRO A 13 -58.87 -10.83 -17.88
N LEU A 14 -58.10 -9.74 -17.74
CA LEU A 14 -56.66 -9.80 -17.41
C LEU A 14 -56.31 -10.45 -16.07
N PHE A 15 -57.18 -10.28 -15.03
CA PHE A 15 -56.98 -10.95 -13.76
C PHE A 15 -57.30 -12.46 -13.79
N ARG A 16 -58.19 -12.89 -14.70
CA ARG A 16 -58.55 -14.30 -14.88
C ARG A 16 -57.42 -15.04 -15.63
N ASP A 17 -56.84 -14.44 -16.61
CA ASP A 17 -55.73 -15.03 -17.38
C ASP A 17 -54.44 -15.15 -16.52
N LEU A 18 -54.17 -14.14 -15.68
CA LEU A 18 -53.05 -14.22 -14.74
C LEU A 18 -53.24 -15.29 -13.64
N GLN A 19 -54.48 -15.60 -13.29
CA GLN A 19 -54.80 -16.65 -12.30
C GLN A 19 -54.73 -18.06 -12.89
N ALA A 20 -54.92 -18.21 -14.23
CA ALA A 20 -54.89 -19.49 -14.91
C ALA A 20 -53.45 -19.94 -15.29
N GLU A 21 -52.51 -18.99 -15.37
CA GLU A 21 -51.13 -19.26 -15.78
C GLU A 21 -50.14 -19.52 -14.62
N VAL A 22 -50.62 -19.42 -13.37
CA VAL A 22 -49.85 -19.90 -12.19
C VAL A 22 -49.93 -21.42 -12.17
N SER A 23 -49.02 -22.06 -12.92
CA SER A 23 -48.90 -23.52 -12.99
C SER A 23 -48.84 -24.12 -11.58
N SER A 24 -49.46 -25.29 -11.41
CA SER A 24 -49.52 -26.08 -10.17
C SER A 24 -48.15 -26.40 -9.54
N GLU A 25 -47.06 -26.16 -10.24
CA GLU A 25 -45.68 -26.30 -9.76
C GLU A 25 -45.22 -25.18 -8.85
N SER A 26 -45.80 -23.98 -8.92
CA SER A 26 -45.45 -22.84 -8.06
C SER A 26 -46.22 -22.80 -6.75
N ALA A 27 -47.26 -23.58 -6.61
CA ALA A 27 -48.10 -23.65 -5.37
C ALA A 27 -47.29 -23.98 -4.08
N PRO A 28 -46.34 -24.94 -4.07
CA PRO A 28 -45.56 -25.23 -2.86
C PRO A 28 -44.60 -24.13 -2.49
N LEU A 29 -44.03 -23.43 -3.48
CA LEU A 29 -43.15 -22.28 -3.24
C LEU A 29 -43.93 -21.07 -2.68
N LEU A 30 -45.12 -20.82 -3.20
CA LEU A 30 -45.99 -19.75 -2.73
C LEU A 30 -46.46 -20.01 -1.28
N GLN A 31 -46.85 -21.24 -0.96
CA GLN A 31 -47.23 -21.62 0.40
C GLN A 31 -46.06 -21.56 1.38
N PHE A 32 -44.84 -21.94 0.95
CA PHE A 32 -43.63 -21.81 1.76
C PHE A 32 -43.31 -20.31 2.03
N MET A 33 -43.38 -19.46 1.00
CA MET A 33 -43.20 -18.01 1.14
C MET A 33 -44.24 -17.36 2.08
N LEU A 34 -45.51 -17.71 1.95
CA LEU A 34 -46.59 -17.20 2.82
C LEU A 34 -46.43 -17.69 4.26
N ARG A 35 -46.05 -18.94 4.45
CA ARG A 35 -45.84 -19.51 5.80
C ARG A 35 -44.65 -18.91 6.53
N HIS A 36 -43.61 -18.47 5.77
CA HIS A 36 -42.40 -17.88 6.32
C HIS A 36 -42.29 -16.38 5.99
N ALA A 37 -43.34 -15.74 5.55
CA ALA A 37 -43.36 -14.34 5.10
C ALA A 37 -42.75 -13.39 6.16
N GLY A 38 -43.04 -13.62 7.44
CA GLY A 38 -42.48 -12.82 8.53
C GLY A 38 -40.95 -12.98 8.66
N ILE A 39 -40.42 -14.21 8.48
CA ILE A 39 -38.98 -14.48 8.54
C ILE A 39 -38.29 -13.90 7.30
N ILE A 40 -38.87 -14.10 6.12
CA ILE A 40 -38.36 -13.56 4.86
C ILE A 40 -38.35 -12.01 4.90
N ALA A 41 -39.44 -11.40 5.36
CA ALA A 41 -39.50 -9.95 5.53
C ALA A 41 -38.47 -9.44 6.54
N GLY A 42 -38.27 -10.15 7.66
CA GLY A 42 -37.20 -9.84 8.64
C GLY A 42 -35.80 -9.91 8.05
N VAL A 43 -35.49 -10.94 7.27
CA VAL A 43 -34.20 -11.08 6.60
C VAL A 43 -33.98 -9.98 5.55
N VAL A 44 -35.01 -9.66 4.76
CA VAL A 44 -34.94 -8.58 3.78
C VAL A 44 -34.73 -7.21 4.46
N ILE A 45 -35.47 -6.95 5.54
CA ILE A 45 -35.29 -5.70 6.31
C ILE A 45 -33.89 -5.64 6.92
N LEU A 46 -33.40 -6.74 7.50
CA LEU A 46 -32.03 -6.79 8.05
C LEU A 46 -30.99 -6.53 6.95
N PHE A 47 -31.16 -7.16 5.79
CA PHE A 47 -30.27 -6.95 4.64
C PHE A 47 -30.28 -5.49 4.15
N LEU A 48 -31.47 -4.88 4.07
CA LEU A 48 -31.59 -3.46 3.71
C LEU A 48 -30.96 -2.54 4.75
N LEU A 49 -31.09 -2.85 6.05
CA LEU A 49 -30.44 -2.10 7.13
C LEU A 49 -28.91 -2.20 7.05
N VAL A 50 -28.36 -3.38 6.73
CA VAL A 50 -26.92 -3.58 6.53
C VAL A 50 -26.45 -2.78 5.31
N LEU A 51 -27.19 -2.84 4.19
CA LEU A 51 -26.86 -2.05 2.99
C LEU A 51 -26.94 -0.54 3.25
N ALA A 52 -27.97 -0.07 3.94
CA ALA A 52 -28.11 1.34 4.30
C ALA A 52 -26.98 1.78 5.26
N GLY A 53 -26.68 0.97 6.28
CA GLY A 53 -25.61 1.24 7.23
C GLY A 53 -24.23 1.31 6.56
N THR A 54 -23.92 0.36 5.66
CA THR A 54 -22.67 0.38 4.89
C THR A 54 -22.61 1.54 3.91
N GLY A 55 -23.74 1.89 3.28
CA GLY A 55 -23.84 3.04 2.37
C GLY A 55 -23.58 4.36 3.07
N ILE A 56 -24.22 4.58 4.22
CA ILE A 56 -24.05 5.78 5.04
C ILE A 56 -22.62 5.87 5.57
N TRP A 57 -22.06 4.75 6.04
CA TRP A 57 -20.69 4.71 6.53
C TRP A 57 -19.66 4.99 5.41
N ARG A 58 -19.85 4.43 4.22
CA ARG A 58 -19.01 4.71 3.04
C ARG A 58 -19.11 6.17 2.58
N TRP A 59 -20.32 6.76 2.63
CA TRP A 59 -20.51 8.16 2.28
C TRP A 59 -19.82 9.10 3.29
N TYR A 60 -19.97 8.81 4.58
CA TYR A 60 -19.35 9.61 5.65
C TYR A 60 -17.81 9.47 5.67
N SER A 61 -17.29 8.25 5.49
CA SER A 61 -15.84 8.03 5.41
C SER A 61 -15.25 8.54 4.09
N GLY A 62 -16.00 8.47 2.99
CA GLY A 62 -15.60 9.01 1.69
C GLY A 62 -15.35 10.52 1.73
N GLY A 63 -16.22 11.28 2.40
CA GLY A 63 -16.01 12.72 2.60
C GLY A 63 -14.71 13.04 3.34
N LYS A 64 -14.46 12.36 4.45
CA LYS A 64 -13.22 12.56 5.23
C LYS A 64 -11.94 12.18 4.46
N ASN A 65 -12.00 11.15 3.63
CA ASN A 65 -10.89 10.75 2.79
C ASN A 65 -10.59 11.82 1.73
N GLU A 66 -11.63 12.38 1.14
CA GLU A 66 -11.50 13.44 0.13
C GLU A 66 -10.95 14.73 0.74
N ASP A 67 -11.49 15.16 1.88
CA ASP A 67 -10.98 16.33 2.62
C ASP A 67 -9.49 16.18 2.97
N ALA A 68 -9.09 14.98 3.44
CA ALA A 68 -7.71 14.70 3.78
C ALA A 68 -6.79 14.69 2.54
N ARG A 69 -7.25 14.20 1.38
CA ARG A 69 -6.50 14.25 0.11
C ARG A 69 -6.36 15.67 -0.40
N GLN A 70 -7.41 16.47 -0.33
CA GLN A 70 -7.37 17.88 -0.74
C GLN A 70 -6.43 18.68 0.16
N GLU A 71 -6.47 18.44 1.47
CA GLU A 71 -5.56 19.09 2.42
C GLU A 71 -4.10 18.66 2.17
N LEU A 72 -3.84 17.36 1.92
CA LEU A 72 -2.51 16.87 1.53
C LEU A 72 -2.00 17.58 0.27
N ALA A 73 -2.84 17.68 -0.76
CA ALA A 73 -2.50 18.37 -2.01
C ALA A 73 -2.22 19.86 -1.76
N ARG A 74 -3.08 20.52 -0.98
CA ARG A 74 -2.90 21.94 -0.61
C ARG A 74 -1.57 22.16 0.10
N VAL A 75 -1.29 21.39 1.16
CA VAL A 75 -0.05 21.50 1.94
C VAL A 75 1.18 21.27 1.06
N SER A 76 1.12 20.24 0.21
CA SER A 76 2.24 19.87 -0.68
C SER A 76 2.54 20.94 -1.74
N MET A 77 1.52 21.63 -2.24
CA MET A 77 1.66 22.63 -3.30
C MET A 77 1.96 24.03 -2.78
N THR A 78 1.42 24.42 -1.61
CA THR A 78 1.45 25.80 -1.14
C THR A 78 2.44 26.06 -0.01
N MET A 79 2.85 25.01 0.73
CA MET A 79 3.75 25.16 1.88
C MET A 79 5.16 24.63 1.58
N GLN A 80 6.17 25.15 2.26
CA GLN A 80 7.56 24.73 2.11
C GLN A 80 8.28 24.68 3.47
N GLY A 81 9.40 23.95 3.51
CA GLY A 81 10.27 23.88 4.68
C GLY A 81 9.56 23.45 5.96
N GLN A 82 9.85 24.11 7.06
CA GLN A 82 9.33 23.78 8.39
C GLN A 82 7.81 23.92 8.52
N GLU A 83 7.20 24.81 7.77
CA GLU A 83 5.73 24.96 7.76
C GLU A 83 5.07 23.72 7.16
N ARG A 84 5.57 23.24 6.01
CA ARG A 84 5.11 21.98 5.39
C ARG A 84 5.27 20.79 6.34
N LEU A 85 6.43 20.67 6.99
CA LEU A 85 6.68 19.57 7.93
C LEU A 85 5.66 19.55 9.08
N LYS A 86 5.40 20.70 9.72
CA LYS A 86 4.41 20.80 10.79
C LYS A 86 2.98 20.48 10.32
N ALA A 87 2.62 20.99 9.15
CA ALA A 87 1.29 20.75 8.57
C ALA A 87 1.08 19.27 8.23
N LEU A 88 2.09 18.60 7.62
CA LEU A 88 2.03 17.18 7.31
C LEU A 88 2.01 16.31 8.55
N ALA A 89 2.76 16.65 9.59
CA ALA A 89 2.70 15.97 10.89
C ALA A 89 1.29 16.03 11.49
N ALA A 90 0.71 17.23 11.56
CA ALA A 90 -0.64 17.43 12.08
C ALA A 90 -1.72 16.72 11.23
N LEU A 91 -1.51 16.65 9.91
CA LEU A 91 -2.39 15.93 9.01
C LEU A 91 -2.26 14.42 9.22
N ALA A 92 -1.05 13.87 9.42
CA ALA A 92 -0.82 12.45 9.64
C ALA A 92 -1.55 11.90 10.88
N ASP A 93 -1.64 12.72 11.95
CA ASP A 93 -2.35 12.36 13.18
C ASP A 93 -3.88 12.26 12.97
N LYS A 94 -4.44 13.06 12.06
CA LYS A 94 -5.89 13.17 11.83
C LYS A 94 -6.36 12.41 10.60
N ALA A 95 -5.44 12.06 9.69
CA ALA A 95 -5.77 11.43 8.43
C ALA A 95 -6.47 10.07 8.64
N PRO A 96 -7.54 9.79 7.87
CA PRO A 96 -8.13 8.46 7.82
C PRO A 96 -7.12 7.40 7.38
N SER A 97 -7.36 6.13 7.75
CA SER A 97 -6.47 4.99 7.42
C SER A 97 -6.05 4.96 5.95
N ASP A 98 -7.01 5.20 5.05
CA ASP A 98 -6.84 5.08 3.61
C ASP A 98 -5.94 6.19 2.99
N VAL A 99 -5.78 7.31 3.70
CA VAL A 99 -4.98 8.47 3.25
C VAL A 99 -3.70 8.60 4.04
N ARG A 100 -3.66 8.04 5.26
CA ARG A 100 -2.55 8.19 6.20
C ARG A 100 -1.21 7.77 5.62
N LEU A 101 -1.17 6.67 4.87
CA LEU A 101 0.06 6.20 4.21
C LEU A 101 0.63 7.27 3.26
N SER A 102 -0.22 7.86 2.41
CA SER A 102 0.19 8.92 1.48
C SER A 102 0.70 10.17 2.21
N VAL A 103 0.05 10.53 3.33
CA VAL A 103 0.49 11.65 4.17
C VAL A 103 1.86 11.37 4.79
N LEU A 104 2.09 10.16 5.32
CA LEU A 104 3.38 9.78 5.89
C LEU A 104 4.48 9.79 4.84
N LEU A 105 4.23 9.29 3.63
CA LEU A 105 5.19 9.33 2.53
C LEU A 105 5.56 10.76 2.15
N ALA A 106 4.57 11.66 2.04
CA ALA A 106 4.81 13.08 1.76
C ALA A 106 5.58 13.77 2.90
N TRP A 107 5.28 13.41 4.14
CA TRP A 107 5.99 13.95 5.30
C TRP A 107 7.44 13.49 5.35
N ALA A 108 7.70 12.18 5.15
CA ALA A 108 9.06 11.64 5.10
C ALA A 108 9.89 12.29 3.98
N GLN A 109 9.29 12.46 2.79
CA GLN A 109 9.94 13.14 1.68
C GLN A 109 10.28 14.60 2.03
N SER A 110 9.36 15.33 2.66
CA SER A 110 9.60 16.71 3.09
C SER A 110 10.70 16.80 4.16
N ALA A 111 10.80 15.81 5.05
CA ALA A 111 11.89 15.74 6.02
C ALA A 111 13.25 15.54 5.33
N LEU A 112 13.31 14.67 4.30
CA LEU A 112 14.52 14.51 3.48
C LEU A 112 14.93 15.79 2.75
N GLU A 113 13.97 16.52 2.19
CA GLU A 113 14.19 17.81 1.51
C GLU A 113 14.71 18.88 2.47
N SER A 114 14.30 18.82 3.73
CA SER A 114 14.75 19.73 4.80
C SER A 114 16.09 19.30 5.43
N GLY A 115 16.70 18.19 4.98
CA GLY A 115 17.97 17.68 5.49
C GLY A 115 17.84 16.75 6.71
N ASP A 116 16.64 16.53 7.24
CA ASP A 116 16.38 15.72 8.44
C ASP A 116 16.24 14.25 8.11
N ALA A 117 17.32 13.63 7.60
CA ALA A 117 17.32 12.25 7.16
C ALA A 117 16.96 11.25 8.28
N ALA A 118 17.34 11.52 9.53
CA ALA A 118 17.01 10.65 10.66
C ALA A 118 15.50 10.66 10.93
N VAL A 119 14.86 11.83 10.93
CA VAL A 119 13.41 11.99 11.09
C VAL A 119 12.68 11.34 9.91
N ALA A 120 13.18 11.52 8.69
CA ALA A 120 12.61 10.88 7.52
C ALA A 120 12.60 9.34 7.64
N ALA A 121 13.68 8.74 8.12
CA ALA A 121 13.76 7.29 8.35
C ALA A 121 12.67 6.81 9.31
N GLU A 122 12.47 7.50 10.44
CA GLU A 122 11.42 7.15 11.40
C GLU A 122 10.00 7.24 10.81
N ILE A 123 9.75 8.23 9.96
CA ILE A 123 8.44 8.42 9.32
C ILE A 123 8.22 7.33 8.26
N TYR A 124 9.24 7.02 7.44
CA TYR A 124 9.19 5.93 6.47
C TYR A 124 8.97 4.58 7.15
N ALA A 125 9.60 4.31 8.31
CA ALA A 125 9.36 3.11 9.10
C ALA A 125 7.89 2.99 9.54
N LYS A 126 7.24 4.11 9.92
CA LYS A 126 5.81 4.13 10.23
C LYS A 126 4.97 3.83 8.98
N ALA A 127 5.32 4.41 7.85
CA ALA A 127 4.63 4.18 6.57
C ALA A 127 4.75 2.73 6.12
N ALA A 128 5.94 2.12 6.19
CA ALA A 128 6.19 0.74 5.84
C ALA A 128 5.35 -0.26 6.65
N LYS A 129 5.11 0.03 7.94
CA LYS A 129 4.27 -0.81 8.81
C LYS A 129 2.78 -0.79 8.45
N LEU A 130 2.29 0.29 7.85
CA LEU A 130 0.87 0.41 7.46
C LEU A 130 0.52 -0.47 6.25
N ASP A 131 1.50 -0.81 5.41
CA ASP A 131 1.30 -1.58 4.18
C ASP A 131 2.42 -2.62 4.03
N ALA A 132 2.67 -3.40 5.09
CA ALA A 132 3.87 -4.24 5.24
C ALA A 132 4.10 -5.23 4.08
N ASP A 133 3.02 -5.71 3.46
CA ASP A 133 3.05 -6.68 2.36
C ASP A 133 2.73 -6.04 1.00
N GLY A 134 2.43 -4.75 0.98
CA GLY A 134 2.06 -4.01 -0.22
C GLY A 134 3.23 -3.29 -0.89
N ALA A 135 2.99 -2.85 -2.11
CA ALA A 135 4.00 -2.15 -2.92
C ALA A 135 4.42 -0.81 -2.31
N LEU A 136 3.49 -0.07 -1.71
CA LEU A 136 3.80 1.21 -1.07
C LEU A 136 4.58 1.02 0.23
N GLY A 137 4.30 -0.05 0.99
CA GLY A 137 5.09 -0.40 2.17
C GLY A 137 6.51 -0.82 1.82
N MET A 138 6.71 -1.55 0.74
CA MET A 138 8.04 -1.85 0.21
C MET A 138 8.78 -0.58 -0.21
N ALA A 139 8.12 0.32 -0.95
CA ALA A 139 8.70 1.61 -1.32
C ALA A 139 9.07 2.46 -0.09
N ALA A 140 8.21 2.45 0.94
CA ALA A 140 8.50 3.11 2.21
C ALA A 140 9.71 2.50 2.92
N ALA A 141 9.83 1.16 2.96
CA ALA A 141 10.97 0.48 3.56
C ALA A 141 12.29 0.78 2.83
N LEU A 142 12.27 0.89 1.49
CA LEU A 142 13.42 1.37 0.72
C LEU A 142 13.73 2.85 1.01
N GLY A 143 12.69 3.68 1.18
CA GLY A 143 12.82 5.07 1.62
C GLY A 143 13.46 5.19 3.01
N GLU A 144 13.07 4.32 3.95
CA GLU A 144 13.68 4.21 5.28
C GLU A 144 15.17 3.89 5.16
N ALA A 145 15.51 2.83 4.41
CA ALA A 145 16.90 2.43 4.21
C ALA A 145 17.75 3.57 3.58
N GLY A 146 17.24 4.24 2.56
CA GLY A 146 17.91 5.39 1.94
C GLY A 146 18.10 6.56 2.90
N SER A 147 17.11 6.80 3.76
CA SER A 147 17.17 7.84 4.79
C SER A 147 18.18 7.50 5.89
N LEU A 148 18.24 6.24 6.31
CA LEU A 148 19.26 5.74 7.25
C LEU A 148 20.67 5.91 6.70
N LEU A 149 20.88 5.57 5.40
CA LEU A 149 22.17 5.79 4.72
C LEU A 149 22.56 7.26 4.67
N LYS A 150 21.61 8.15 4.39
CA LYS A 150 21.85 9.61 4.42
C LYS A 150 22.15 10.12 5.83
N ALA A 151 21.54 9.53 6.86
CA ALA A 151 21.79 9.86 8.26
C ALA A 151 23.10 9.24 8.80
N GLY A 152 23.84 8.48 7.99
CA GLY A 152 25.06 7.78 8.41
C GLY A 152 24.83 6.53 9.25
N LYS A 153 23.57 6.09 9.41
CA LYS A 153 23.18 4.88 10.16
C LYS A 153 23.30 3.63 9.28
N ASN A 154 24.54 3.40 8.80
CA ASN A 154 24.81 2.40 7.76
C ASN A 154 24.51 0.97 8.20
N ALA A 155 24.79 0.62 9.45
CA ALA A 155 24.54 -0.72 9.99
C ALA A 155 23.04 -1.00 10.13
N GLU A 156 22.24 0.00 10.55
CA GLU A 156 20.78 -0.12 10.64
C GLU A 156 20.17 -0.30 9.24
N ALA A 157 20.63 0.51 8.25
CA ALA A 157 20.21 0.38 6.86
C ALA A 157 20.54 -1.02 6.29
N LEU A 158 21.72 -1.53 6.55
CA LEU A 158 22.14 -2.86 6.10
C LEU A 158 21.24 -3.95 6.70
N THR A 159 20.99 -3.91 8.00
CA THR A 159 20.12 -4.88 8.68
C THR A 159 18.71 -4.85 8.10
N LEU A 160 18.15 -3.66 7.87
CA LEU A 160 16.84 -3.50 7.25
C LEU A 160 16.79 -4.11 5.84
N LEU A 161 17.77 -3.79 4.98
CA LEU A 161 17.84 -4.27 3.60
C LEU A 161 18.04 -5.79 3.52
N GLN A 162 18.85 -6.37 4.39
CA GLN A 162 19.00 -7.83 4.51
C GLN A 162 17.67 -8.48 4.91
N GLY A 163 16.95 -7.89 5.84
CA GLY A 163 15.62 -8.36 6.24
C GLY A 163 14.59 -8.28 5.10
N LEU A 164 14.64 -7.23 4.28
CA LEU A 164 13.78 -7.10 3.09
C LEU A 164 14.14 -8.15 2.05
N GLU A 165 15.44 -8.34 1.76
CA GLU A 165 15.91 -9.33 0.79
C GLU A 165 15.53 -10.76 1.19
N ALA A 166 15.64 -11.10 2.47
CA ALA A 166 15.30 -12.43 2.99
C ALA A 166 13.80 -12.79 2.85
N ARG A 167 12.91 -11.78 2.87
CA ARG A 167 11.46 -11.97 2.72
C ARG A 167 11.02 -12.12 1.26
N LEU A 168 11.83 -11.68 0.30
CA LEU A 168 11.47 -11.69 -1.10
C LEU A 168 12.00 -12.95 -1.80
N PRO A 169 11.18 -13.65 -2.62
CA PRO A 169 11.65 -14.67 -3.53
C PRO A 169 12.71 -14.11 -4.48
N GLY A 170 13.66 -14.96 -4.95
CA GLY A 170 14.81 -14.52 -5.74
C GLY A 170 14.44 -13.68 -6.98
N GLU A 171 13.37 -14.07 -7.68
CA GLU A 171 12.82 -13.38 -8.85
C GLU A 171 12.19 -12.00 -8.54
N ASN A 172 11.79 -11.76 -7.29
CA ASN A 172 11.19 -10.48 -6.86
C ASN A 172 12.21 -9.53 -6.21
N ARG A 173 13.50 -9.90 -6.19
CA ARG A 173 14.56 -9.05 -5.66
C ARG A 173 14.95 -8.03 -6.73
N SER A 174 14.47 -6.79 -6.56
CA SER A 174 14.79 -5.73 -7.50
C SER A 174 16.28 -5.38 -7.49
N VAL A 175 16.79 -4.94 -8.64
CA VAL A 175 18.14 -4.39 -8.78
C VAL A 175 18.38 -3.27 -7.77
N GLN A 176 17.39 -2.39 -7.59
CA GLN A 176 17.45 -1.28 -6.63
C GLN A 176 17.68 -1.76 -5.19
N LEU A 177 16.93 -2.77 -4.73
CA LEU A 177 17.10 -3.33 -3.37
C LEU A 177 18.54 -3.82 -3.17
N ARG A 178 19.05 -4.62 -4.11
CA ARG A 178 20.40 -5.19 -4.02
C ARG A 178 21.50 -4.14 -4.17
N GLN A 179 21.29 -3.13 -5.01
CA GLN A 179 22.22 -2.00 -5.11
C GLN A 179 22.30 -1.25 -3.77
N MET A 180 21.16 -0.95 -3.15
CA MET A 180 21.12 -0.30 -1.83
C MET A 180 21.76 -1.18 -0.75
N LEU A 181 21.55 -2.49 -0.80
CA LEU A 181 22.18 -3.45 0.12
C LEU A 181 23.71 -3.45 -0.04
N ALA A 182 24.21 -3.48 -1.28
CA ALA A 182 25.65 -3.41 -1.54
C ALA A 182 26.25 -2.08 -1.06
N GLU A 183 25.55 -0.97 -1.26
CA GLU A 183 25.99 0.33 -0.78
C GLU A 183 26.00 0.41 0.76
N ALA A 184 24.93 -0.09 1.41
CA ALA A 184 24.86 -0.17 2.87
C ALA A 184 25.98 -1.04 3.45
N ALA A 185 26.23 -2.20 2.85
CA ALA A 185 27.32 -3.09 3.25
C ALA A 185 28.69 -2.42 3.11
N ALA A 186 28.95 -1.73 1.99
CA ALA A 186 30.18 -0.99 1.78
C ALA A 186 30.39 0.09 2.83
N ARG A 187 29.38 0.88 3.11
CA ARG A 187 29.40 1.97 4.12
C ARG A 187 29.47 1.45 5.55
N ALA A 188 28.93 0.25 5.82
CA ALA A 188 29.03 -0.43 7.11
C ALA A 188 30.36 -1.18 7.29
N GLY A 189 31.29 -1.11 6.32
CA GLY A 189 32.58 -1.78 6.37
C GLY A 189 32.56 -3.26 5.98
N GLN A 190 31.41 -3.81 5.57
CA GLN A 190 31.28 -5.20 5.10
C GLN A 190 31.66 -5.32 3.62
N LYS A 191 32.93 -5.05 3.30
CA LYS A 191 33.43 -4.93 1.93
C LYS A 191 33.24 -6.21 1.11
N ASP A 192 33.42 -7.39 1.71
CA ASP A 192 33.24 -8.66 1.02
C ASP A 192 31.79 -8.91 0.59
N LEU A 193 30.82 -8.57 1.46
CA LEU A 193 29.41 -8.65 1.13
C LEU A 193 29.06 -7.68 -0.01
N ALA A 194 29.54 -6.44 0.11
CA ALA A 194 29.31 -5.41 -0.90
C ALA A 194 29.87 -5.83 -2.27
N ALA A 195 31.13 -6.30 -2.30
CA ALA A 195 31.76 -6.74 -3.53
C ALA A 195 31.02 -7.91 -4.19
N LYS A 196 30.66 -8.94 -3.41
CA LYS A 196 29.85 -10.07 -3.91
C LYS A 196 28.52 -9.64 -4.48
N THR A 197 27.83 -8.72 -3.80
CA THR A 197 26.54 -8.23 -4.25
C THR A 197 26.65 -7.41 -5.53
N TYR A 198 27.65 -6.54 -5.64
CA TYR A 198 27.94 -5.80 -6.89
C TYR A 198 28.35 -6.73 -8.03
N GLN A 199 29.16 -7.77 -7.78
CA GLN A 199 29.52 -8.78 -8.80
C GLN A 199 28.28 -9.51 -9.34
N ALA A 200 27.36 -9.90 -8.46
CA ALA A 200 26.11 -10.54 -8.87
C ALA A 200 25.25 -9.59 -9.73
N LEU A 201 25.16 -8.31 -9.35
CA LEU A 201 24.45 -7.30 -10.15
C LEU A 201 25.11 -7.09 -11.51
N ALA A 202 26.44 -7.06 -11.58
CA ALA A 202 27.18 -6.91 -12.83
C ALA A 202 26.98 -8.07 -13.81
N GLN A 203 26.67 -9.26 -13.33
CA GLN A 203 26.37 -10.43 -14.18
C GLN A 203 24.92 -10.44 -14.68
N GLU A 204 24.00 -9.83 -13.93
CA GLU A 204 22.56 -9.82 -14.23
C GLU A 204 22.17 -8.64 -15.13
N VAL A 205 22.80 -7.49 -14.94
CA VAL A 205 22.50 -6.26 -15.66
C VAL A 205 23.55 -6.03 -16.73
N SER A 206 23.11 -5.80 -17.98
CA SER A 206 24.01 -5.57 -19.12
C SER A 206 24.24 -4.09 -19.38
N GLY A 207 25.30 -3.77 -20.16
CA GLY A 207 25.61 -2.41 -20.59
C GLY A 207 26.25 -1.56 -19.50
N LEU A 208 26.04 -0.23 -19.58
CA LEU A 208 26.68 0.73 -18.68
C LEU A 208 26.42 0.49 -17.19
N ASP A 209 25.23 0.03 -16.85
CA ASP A 209 24.89 -0.29 -15.46
C ASP A 209 25.65 -1.52 -14.95
N GLY A 210 25.81 -2.55 -15.79
CA GLY A 210 26.65 -3.71 -15.47
C GLY A 210 28.11 -3.33 -15.28
N ASP A 211 28.64 -2.45 -16.14
CA ASP A 211 30.01 -1.92 -16.03
C ASP A 211 30.19 -1.12 -14.74
N TYR A 212 29.21 -0.30 -14.38
CA TYR A 212 29.24 0.43 -13.10
C TYR A 212 29.34 -0.51 -11.90
N PHE A 213 28.53 -1.57 -11.87
CA PHE A 213 28.56 -2.53 -10.76
C PHE A 213 29.88 -3.30 -10.71
N ARG A 214 30.46 -3.65 -11.86
CA ARG A 214 31.78 -4.30 -11.93
C ARG A 214 32.87 -3.42 -11.34
N VAL A 215 32.94 -2.15 -11.76
CA VAL A 215 33.94 -1.19 -11.23
C VAL A 215 33.77 -0.99 -9.72
N ARG A 216 32.54 -0.93 -9.24
CA ARG A 216 32.27 -0.81 -7.79
C ARG A 216 32.72 -2.05 -7.02
N ALA A 217 32.53 -3.24 -7.57
CA ALA A 217 32.99 -4.49 -6.95
C ALA A 217 34.54 -4.54 -6.87
N GLU A 218 35.22 -4.21 -7.97
CA GLU A 218 36.67 -4.19 -8.04
C GLU A 218 37.30 -3.19 -7.06
N ALA A 219 36.70 -2.03 -6.88
CA ALA A 219 37.17 -1.00 -5.95
C ALA A 219 37.09 -1.42 -4.47
N LEU A 220 36.27 -2.43 -4.15
CA LEU A 220 36.08 -2.91 -2.77
C LEU A 220 37.00 -4.06 -2.40
N VAL A 221 37.48 -4.82 -3.40
CA VAL A 221 38.44 -5.91 -3.22
C VAL A 221 39.84 -5.33 -3.44
N PRO A 222 40.72 -5.30 -2.42
CA PRO A 222 42.09 -4.89 -2.65
C PRO A 222 42.67 -5.81 -3.73
N ALA A 223 43.32 -5.22 -4.76
CA ALA A 223 44.01 -6.00 -5.77
C ALA A 223 44.89 -7.02 -5.07
N ALA A 224 44.61 -8.31 -5.24
CA ALA A 224 45.46 -9.38 -4.77
C ALA A 224 46.78 -9.25 -5.54
N GLY A 225 47.73 -8.48 -4.98
CA GLY A 225 49.05 -8.29 -5.64
C GLY A 225 49.83 -7.02 -5.29
N SER A 226 49.26 -6.05 -4.54
CA SER A 226 50.13 -4.97 -4.02
C SER A 226 50.67 -5.33 -2.63
N ALA A 227 51.48 -6.39 -2.58
CA ALA A 227 52.41 -6.52 -1.47
C ALA A 227 53.33 -5.29 -1.50
N PRO A 228 53.63 -4.61 -0.37
CA PRO A 228 54.52 -3.50 -0.36
C PRO A 228 55.88 -4.00 -0.85
N GLU A 229 56.36 -3.42 -1.98
CA GLU A 229 57.70 -3.66 -2.50
C GLU A 229 58.69 -3.41 -1.39
N LYS A 230 59.38 -4.49 -0.96
CA LYS A 230 60.43 -4.38 0.06
C LYS A 230 61.47 -3.35 -0.42
N PRO A 231 61.90 -2.39 0.43
CA PRO A 231 62.94 -1.46 0.01
C PRO A 231 64.18 -2.25 -0.36
N VAL A 232 64.64 -2.04 -1.57
CA VAL A 232 65.93 -2.55 -2.06
C VAL A 232 67.02 -1.93 -1.19
N GLN A 233 67.62 -2.73 -0.32
CA GLN A 233 68.83 -2.36 0.41
C GLN A 233 70.02 -2.42 -0.58
N ASN A 234 70.56 -1.26 -0.90
CA ASN A 234 71.91 -1.10 -1.45
C ASN A 234 72.94 -1.07 -0.35
#